data_5105b4552b9f596cab5ade8d89db1a0e
#
_entry.id   5105b4552b9f596cab5ade8d89db1a0e
#
_cell.length_a   1.000
_cell.length_b   1.000
_cell.length_c   1.000
_cell.angle_alpha   90.00
_cell.angle_beta   90.00
_cell.angle_gamma   90.00
#
_symmetry.space_group_name_H-M   'P 1'
#
loop_
_entity.id
_entity.type
_entity.pdbx_description
1 polymer ?
#
loop_
_entity_poly.entity_id
_entity_poly.type
_entity_poly.pdbx_seq_one_letter_code
_entity_poly.pdbx_strand_id
1 'polypeptide(L)' 'MLAMLALLAQNENSTDTILWIIAAVLVIAGIVALVRGSIVMGVVLIILGLLVGPGGVSLFD' A
#
# COMPACT_ATOMS: atom_id res chain seq x y z
N MET A 1 -15.32 3.99 1.73
CA MET A 1 -13.89 4.16 1.53
C MET A 1 -13.36 3.32 0.39
N LEU A 2 -13.67 2.03 0.38
CA LEU A 2 -13.24 1.16 -0.72
C LEU A 2 -13.81 1.61 -2.06
N ALA A 3 -15.05 2.10 -2.07
CA ALA A 3 -15.66 2.60 -3.30
C ALA A 3 -14.89 3.80 -3.84
N MET A 4 -14.43 4.68 -2.93
CA MET A 4 -13.66 5.85 -3.35
C MET A 4 -12.32 5.45 -3.95
N LEU A 5 -11.66 4.46 -3.36
CA LEU A 5 -10.39 3.96 -3.89
C LEU A 5 -10.59 3.35 -5.27
N ALA A 6 -11.68 2.61 -5.47
CA ALA A 6 -11.98 2.03 -6.77
C ALA A 6 -12.22 3.10 -7.82
N LEU A 7 -12.94 4.16 -7.45
CA LEU A 7 -13.20 5.26 -8.37
C LEU A 7 -11.92 5.98 -8.75
N LEU A 8 -11.04 6.21 -7.78
CA LEU A 8 -9.76 6.86 -8.05
C LEU A 8 -8.90 6.02 -8.99
N ALA A 9 -8.89 4.71 -8.77
CA ALA A 9 -8.11 3.80 -9.62
C ALA A 9 -8.64 3.81 -11.04
N GLN A 10 -9.96 3.84 -11.21
CA GLN A 10 -10.57 3.86 -12.54
C GLN A 10 -10.32 5.18 -13.26
N ASN A 11 -10.39 6.27 -12.53
CA ASN A 11 -10.21 7.60 -13.14
C ASN A 11 -8.79 7.82 -13.63
N GLU A 12 -7.81 7.38 -12.85
CA GLU A 12 -6.42 7.59 -13.21
C GLU A 12 -5.96 6.62 -14.27
N ASN A 13 -6.38 5.37 -14.15
CA ASN A 13 -6.06 4.33 -15.13
C ASN A 13 -4.55 4.25 -15.39
N SER A 14 -3.74 4.48 -14.37
CA SER A 14 -2.30 4.52 -14.45
C SER A 14 -1.71 3.44 -13.53
N THR A 15 -0.69 2.75 -14.02
CA THR A 15 -0.01 1.74 -13.23
C THR A 15 0.60 2.35 -11.96
N ASP A 16 1.19 3.52 -12.08
CA ASP A 16 1.78 4.20 -10.93
C ASP A 16 0.73 4.51 -9.87
N THR A 17 -0.42 4.99 -10.29
CA THR A 17 -1.49 5.32 -9.36
C THR A 17 -2.00 4.06 -8.67
N ILE A 18 -2.14 2.98 -9.41
CA ILE A 18 -2.60 1.71 -8.84
C ILE A 18 -1.60 1.20 -7.81
N LEU A 19 -0.31 1.25 -8.12
CA LEU A 19 0.74 0.84 -7.19
C LEU A 19 0.73 1.68 -5.93
N TRP A 20 0.54 2.99 -6.06
CA TRP A 20 0.46 3.88 -4.91
C TRP A 20 -0.74 3.57 -4.02
N ILE A 21 -1.88 3.27 -4.63
CA ILE A 21 -3.07 2.93 -3.88
C ILE A 21 -2.86 1.62 -3.13
N ILE A 22 -2.31 0.62 -3.80
CA ILE A 22 -2.02 -0.67 -3.17
C ILE A 22 -1.03 -0.47 -2.02
N ALA A 23 0.02 0.31 -2.23
CA ALA A 23 1.00 0.58 -1.21
C ALA A 23 0.36 1.26 0.01
N ALA A 24 -0.50 2.24 -0.23
CA ALA A 24 -1.18 2.94 0.85
C ALA A 24 -2.06 1.99 1.65
N VAL A 25 -2.79 1.12 0.97
CA VAL A 25 -3.64 0.14 1.64
C VAL A 25 -2.80 -0.81 2.49
N LEU A 26 -1.68 -1.28 1.95
CA LEU A 26 -0.80 -2.17 2.68
C LEU A 26 -0.20 -1.50 3.93
N VAL A 27 0.23 -0.26 3.79
CA VAL A 27 0.79 0.48 4.92
C VAL A 27 -0.28 0.70 6.00
N ILE A 28 -1.47 1.12 5.60
CA ILE A 28 -2.56 1.33 6.55
C ILE A 28 -2.92 0.02 7.24
N ALA A 29 -3.02 -1.07 6.48
CA ALA A 29 -3.31 -2.37 7.05
C ALA A 29 -2.22 -2.80 8.03
N GLY A 30 -0.96 -2.50 7.73
CA GLY A 30 0.15 -2.78 8.62
C GLY A 30 0.04 -2.01 9.92
N ILE A 31 -0.32 -0.73 9.85
CA ILE A 31 -0.49 0.08 11.06
C ILE A 31 -1.62 -0.48 11.91
N VAL A 32 -2.74 -0.84 11.28
CA VAL A 32 -3.86 -1.42 12.00
C VAL A 32 -3.45 -2.74 12.66
N ALA A 33 -2.67 -3.56 11.96
CA ALA A 33 -2.18 -4.81 12.53
C ALA A 33 -1.30 -4.58 13.76
N LEU A 34 -0.45 -3.55 13.72
CA LEU A 34 0.39 -3.19 14.87
C LEU A 34 -0.47 -2.81 16.07
N VAL A 35 -1.50 -2.01 15.84
CA VAL A 35 -2.40 -1.58 16.91
C VAL A 35 -3.13 -2.78 17.50
N ARG A 36 -3.45 -3.76 16.68
CA ARG A 36 -4.14 -4.96 17.14
C ARG A 36 -3.22 -5.95 17.87
N GLY A 37 -1.93 -5.70 17.87
CA GLY A 37 -0.99 -6.56 18.53
C GLY A 37 -0.24 -7.52 17.62
N SER A 38 -0.49 -7.47 16.31
CA SER A 38 0.20 -8.31 15.34
C SER A 38 1.43 -7.59 14.81
N ILE A 39 2.46 -7.50 15.64
CA ILE A 39 3.64 -6.71 15.31
C ILE A 39 4.33 -7.26 14.08
N VAL A 40 4.53 -8.56 14.01
CA VAL A 40 5.22 -9.17 12.87
C VAL A 40 4.45 -8.93 11.58
N MET A 41 3.15 -9.19 11.60
CA MET A 41 2.32 -8.99 10.42
C MET A 41 2.28 -7.51 10.01
N GLY A 42 2.17 -6.61 10.99
CA GLY A 42 2.15 -5.19 10.71
C GLY A 42 3.43 -4.71 10.05
N VAL A 43 4.58 -5.14 10.56
CA VAL A 43 5.87 -4.78 9.99
C VAL A 43 6.01 -5.32 8.59
N VAL A 44 5.62 -6.57 8.37
CA VAL A 44 5.68 -7.19 7.05
C VAL A 44 4.82 -6.41 6.05
N LEU A 45 3.60 -6.05 6.44
CA LEU A 45 2.70 -5.31 5.55
C LEU A 45 3.24 -3.93 5.22
N ILE A 46 3.82 -3.25 6.20
CA ILE A 46 4.40 -1.93 5.97
C ILE A 46 5.58 -2.03 5.01
N ILE A 47 6.45 -3.00 5.22
CA ILE A 47 7.60 -3.21 4.35
C ILE A 47 7.14 -3.52 2.93
N LEU A 48 6.16 -4.40 2.78
CA LEU A 48 5.62 -4.73 1.46
C LEU A 48 5.02 -3.52 0.79
N GLY A 49 4.30 -2.69 1.55
CA GLY A 49 3.72 -1.48 1.01
C GLY A 49 4.77 -0.51 0.50
N LEU A 50 5.85 -0.35 1.25
CA LEU A 50 6.94 0.53 0.85
C LEU A 50 7.70 -0.01 -0.35
N LEU A 51 7.86 -1.32 -0.44
CA LEU A 51 8.53 -1.93 -1.58
C LEU A 51 7.69 -1.84 -2.85
N VAL A 52 6.39 -2.06 -2.73
CA VAL A 52 5.50 -1.98 -3.89
C VAL A 52 5.36 -0.55 -4.38
N GLY A 53 5.29 0.41 -3.44
CA GLY A 53 5.15 1.82 -3.80
C GLY A 53 6.47 2.44 -4.23
N PRO A 54 6.92 3.46 -3.49
CA PRO A 54 8.11 4.20 -3.89
C PRO A 54 9.40 3.36 -3.83
N GLY A 55 9.46 2.40 -2.89
CA GLY A 55 10.65 1.57 -2.75
C GLY A 55 10.86 0.66 -3.93
N GLY A 56 9.78 0.13 -4.50
CA GLY A 56 9.86 -0.76 -5.64
C GLY A 56 10.51 -0.09 -6.84
N VAL A 57 10.16 1.16 -7.06
CA VAL A 57 10.75 1.94 -8.17
C VAL A 57 12.23 2.17 -7.92
N SER A 58 12.60 2.53 -6.71
CA SER A 58 13.98 2.82 -6.37
C SER A 58 14.86 1.59 -6.42
N LEU A 59 14.35 0.44 -6.02
CA LEU A 59 15.15 -0.79 -5.99
C LEU A 59 15.55 -1.27 -7.38
N PHE A 60 14.68 -1.07 -8.36
CA PHE A 60 14.94 -1.50 -9.72
C PHE A 60 15.60 -0.43 -10.57
N ASP A 61 15.66 0.75 -10.03
CA ASP A 61 16.24 1.87 -10.72
C ASP A 61 17.66 2.10 -10.25
#